data_34121c37e7fbe9641c7d8b294fae2145
#
_entry.id   34121c37e7fbe9641c7d8b294fae2145
#
_cell.length_a   1.000
_cell.length_b   1.000
_cell.length_c   1.000
_cell.angle_alpha   90.00
_cell.angle_beta   90.00
_cell.angle_gamma   90.00
#
_symmetry.space_group_name_H-M   'P 1'
#
loop_
_entity.id
_entity.type
_entity.pdbx_description
1 polymer ?
#
loop_
_entity_poly.entity_id
_entity_poly.type
_entity_poly.pdbx_seq_one_letter_code
_entity_poly.pdbx_strand_id
1 'polypeptide(L)'
;MQKKLIILVLVVIIIAAALIFLFTPHPIEESGYQSEVIITNLDTPWAIAFLPDDRMIFTERGGKVKIWDGNQVSDVGNINVKEVSESGLLGITVDPDYNKNQYIYLYYTSQNNGNQVSRFQIKNNNLTNETVLLGNIPSSGIHNGGRIKFGPDGKLYITTGDAGDEPLAQDINSLAGKILRMNKDGSIPEDNPFGNYVYSYGHRNPQGITWDTSNGLMYASEHGPTRNDEINIIEKGGNYGWPIVQCDNTTDQYINSLRCFNEFTLAPSGIAFYENSLFVTGLRGNQLRRLVLDSSGKKIISEEELFNNLGRIRDVVEYKGYLYIATSNSDGRGVPKIGDDKIIRIKTGN
;
A
#
# COMPACT_ATOMS: atom_id res chain seq x y z
N MET A 1 36.33 40.33 29.24
CA MET A 1 35.17 40.27 28.36
C MET A 1 35.39 39.34 27.13
N GLN A 2 36.46 39.44 26.37
CA GLN A 2 36.71 38.64 25.16
C GLN A 2 36.68 37.13 25.40
N LYS A 3 37.30 36.58 26.46
CA LYS A 3 37.28 35.11 26.73
C LYS A 3 35.87 34.55 26.96
N LYS A 4 34.99 35.30 27.66
CA LYS A 4 33.60 34.87 27.87
C LYS A 4 32.76 34.86 26.57
N LEU A 5 33.02 35.81 25.67
CA LEU A 5 32.38 35.90 24.35
C LEU A 5 32.80 34.73 23.46
N ILE A 6 34.10 34.38 23.46
CA ILE A 6 34.61 33.23 22.68
C ILE A 6 33.99 31.91 23.16
N ILE A 7 33.87 31.71 24.48
CA ILE A 7 33.26 30.51 25.05
C ILE A 7 31.76 30.44 24.65
N LEU A 8 31.02 31.56 24.70
CA LEU A 8 29.63 31.61 24.33
C LEU A 8 29.43 31.25 22.83
N VAL A 9 30.27 31.78 21.96
CA VAL A 9 30.22 31.48 20.50
C VAL A 9 30.52 30.00 20.25
N LEU A 10 31.54 29.42 20.92
CA LEU A 10 31.83 27.99 20.78
C LEU A 10 30.68 27.12 21.26
N VAL A 11 30.02 27.44 22.36
CA VAL A 11 28.85 26.72 22.87
C VAL A 11 27.70 26.79 21.87
N VAL A 12 27.43 27.96 21.28
CA VAL A 12 26.38 28.13 20.26
C VAL A 12 26.68 27.30 19.00
N ILE A 13 27.94 27.28 18.56
CA ILE A 13 28.37 26.47 17.40
C ILE A 13 28.23 24.97 17.70
N ILE A 14 28.61 24.53 18.90
CA ILE A 14 28.47 23.11 19.30
C ILE A 14 26.98 22.73 19.38
N ILE A 15 26.12 23.59 19.94
CA ILE A 15 24.69 23.35 20.00
C ILE A 15 24.09 23.32 18.57
N ALA A 16 24.45 24.25 17.70
CA ALA A 16 24.00 24.26 16.31
C ALA A 16 24.47 23.03 15.53
N ALA A 17 25.72 22.62 15.70
CA ALA A 17 26.24 21.39 15.08
C ALA A 17 25.56 20.14 15.63
N ALA A 18 25.30 20.07 16.94
CA ALA A 18 24.53 18.98 17.56
C ALA A 18 23.08 18.93 17.06
N LEU A 19 22.43 20.08 16.90
CA LEU A 19 21.10 20.18 16.32
C LEU A 19 21.10 19.76 14.86
N ILE A 20 22.06 20.20 14.06
CA ILE A 20 22.20 19.76 12.66
C ILE A 20 22.39 18.24 12.62
N PHE A 21 23.25 17.67 13.45
CA PHE A 21 23.48 16.23 13.51
C PHE A 21 22.24 15.45 13.95
N LEU A 22 21.42 15.98 14.88
CA LEU A 22 20.18 15.38 15.35
C LEU A 22 19.05 15.45 14.31
N PHE A 23 19.08 16.44 13.40
CA PHE A 23 18.05 16.65 12.38
C PHE A 23 18.48 16.25 10.96
N THR A 24 19.74 15.84 10.75
CA THR A 24 20.11 15.22 9.47
C THR A 24 19.57 13.80 9.42
N PRO A 25 18.87 13.40 8.33
CA PRO A 25 18.46 12.02 8.14
C PRO A 25 19.71 11.12 8.11
N HIS A 26 19.87 10.27 9.10
CA HIS A 26 20.90 9.24 9.05
C HIS A 26 20.45 8.12 8.12
N PRO A 27 21.34 7.56 7.27
CA PRO A 27 21.02 6.38 6.49
C PRO A 27 20.63 5.25 7.45
N ILE A 28 19.54 4.57 7.13
CA ILE A 28 19.15 3.33 7.81
C ILE A 28 19.95 2.23 7.13
N GLU A 29 20.94 1.69 7.83
CA GLU A 29 21.81 0.66 7.27
C GLU A 29 21.08 -0.69 7.26
N GLU A 30 21.03 -1.29 6.09
CA GLU A 30 20.59 -2.67 5.86
C GLU A 30 21.57 -3.31 4.87
N SER A 31 22.02 -4.52 5.14
CA SER A 31 23.03 -5.16 4.30
C SER A 31 22.59 -5.30 2.85
N GLY A 32 23.36 -4.76 1.90
CA GLY A 32 23.03 -4.77 0.48
C GLY A 32 22.00 -3.73 0.03
N TYR A 33 21.58 -2.81 0.93
CA TYR A 33 20.60 -1.76 0.62
C TYR A 33 21.09 -0.40 1.08
N GLN A 34 20.96 0.61 0.22
CA GLN A 34 21.15 2.00 0.59
C GLN A 34 19.78 2.65 0.80
N SER A 35 19.55 3.24 1.97
CA SER A 35 18.27 3.86 2.28
C SER A 35 18.41 5.30 2.71
N GLU A 36 17.40 6.10 2.42
CA GLU A 36 17.31 7.52 2.74
C GLU A 36 15.90 7.87 3.20
N VAL A 37 15.77 8.52 4.36
CA VAL A 37 14.49 9.09 4.77
C VAL A 37 14.25 10.37 3.98
N ILE A 38 13.23 10.40 3.14
CA ILE A 38 12.94 11.53 2.26
C ILE A 38 11.80 12.43 2.77
N ILE A 39 10.87 11.88 3.56
CA ILE A 39 9.78 12.63 4.18
C ILE A 39 9.59 12.14 5.61
N THR A 40 9.32 13.06 6.54
CA THR A 40 9.06 12.78 7.96
C THR A 40 7.80 13.50 8.44
N ASN A 41 7.34 13.17 9.65
CA ASN A 41 6.19 13.81 10.32
C ASN A 41 4.90 13.70 9.52
N LEU A 42 4.64 12.53 8.94
CA LEU A 42 3.39 12.22 8.26
C LEU A 42 2.35 11.68 9.25
N ASP A 43 1.09 11.80 8.88
CA ASP A 43 -0.02 11.27 9.66
C ASP A 43 -0.61 10.02 9.01
N THR A 44 -0.09 8.86 9.40
CA THR A 44 -0.60 7.56 8.92
C THR A 44 -0.68 7.47 7.39
N PRO A 45 0.44 7.62 6.66
CA PRO A 45 0.45 7.47 5.20
C PRO A 45 0.01 6.07 4.81
N TRP A 46 -0.87 5.96 3.80
CA TRP A 46 -1.47 4.67 3.45
C TRP A 46 -1.03 4.13 2.09
N ALA A 47 -0.99 4.95 1.07
CA ALA A 47 -0.61 4.52 -0.28
C ALA A 47 0.23 5.58 -0.99
N ILE A 48 1.21 5.12 -1.78
CA ILE A 48 2.12 5.93 -2.58
C ILE A 48 1.85 5.66 -4.06
N ALA A 49 1.88 6.71 -4.88
CA ALA A 49 1.92 6.64 -6.32
C ALA A 49 2.83 7.74 -6.90
N PHE A 50 3.17 7.65 -8.17
CA PHE A 50 3.99 8.65 -8.84
C PHE A 50 3.25 9.27 -10.03
N LEU A 51 3.36 10.58 -10.17
CA LEU A 51 2.90 11.31 -11.33
C LEU A 51 3.93 11.17 -12.48
N PRO A 52 3.53 11.34 -13.73
CA PRO A 52 4.45 11.24 -14.88
C PRO A 52 5.60 12.26 -14.89
N ASP A 53 5.52 13.32 -14.08
CA ASP A 53 6.55 14.33 -13.88
C ASP A 53 7.47 14.04 -12.67
N ASP A 54 7.47 12.79 -12.18
CA ASP A 54 8.27 12.27 -11.08
C ASP A 54 7.87 12.76 -9.67
N ARG A 55 6.86 13.61 -9.55
CA ARG A 55 6.32 13.96 -8.24
C ARG A 55 5.65 12.74 -7.60
N MET A 56 5.91 12.54 -6.32
CA MET A 56 5.23 11.53 -5.54
C MET A 56 3.89 12.09 -5.04
N ILE A 57 2.82 11.30 -5.19
CA ILE A 57 1.52 11.59 -4.60
C ILE A 57 1.17 10.47 -3.62
N PHE A 58 0.64 10.81 -2.46
CA PHE A 58 0.31 9.84 -1.44
C PHE A 58 -0.89 10.26 -0.61
N THR A 59 -1.48 9.28 0.07
CA THR A 59 -2.64 9.48 0.95
C THR A 59 -2.23 9.38 2.40
N GLU A 60 -2.86 10.19 3.26
CA GLU A 60 -2.91 9.99 4.71
C GLU A 60 -4.33 9.53 5.10
N ARG A 61 -4.43 8.53 5.99
CA ARG A 61 -5.69 7.84 6.33
C ARG A 61 -6.79 8.78 6.79
N GLY A 62 -6.44 9.89 7.45
CA GLY A 62 -7.37 10.92 7.90
C GLY A 62 -8.04 11.74 6.78
N GLY A 63 -7.73 11.49 5.50
CA GLY A 63 -8.39 12.11 4.35
C GLY A 63 -7.50 13.00 3.49
N LYS A 64 -6.28 13.30 3.90
CA LYS A 64 -5.41 14.18 3.13
C LYS A 64 -4.76 13.47 1.95
N VAL A 65 -4.73 14.16 0.81
CA VAL A 65 -3.91 13.81 -0.35
C VAL A 65 -2.79 14.82 -0.45
N LYS A 66 -1.57 14.34 -0.57
CA LYS A 66 -0.35 15.15 -0.56
C LYS A 66 0.52 14.87 -1.76
N ILE A 67 1.29 15.88 -2.19
CA ILE A 67 2.33 15.75 -3.21
C ILE A 67 3.68 16.18 -2.63
N TRP A 68 4.70 15.37 -2.90
CA TRP A 68 6.10 15.72 -2.70
C TRP A 68 6.76 15.97 -4.05
N ASP A 69 7.39 17.15 -4.20
CA ASP A 69 8.00 17.61 -5.45
C ASP A 69 9.52 17.35 -5.54
N GLY A 70 10.06 16.61 -4.57
CA GLY A 70 11.50 16.38 -4.43
C GLY A 70 12.13 17.22 -3.33
N ASN A 71 11.46 18.29 -2.86
CA ASN A 71 11.95 19.20 -1.83
C ASN A 71 10.95 19.40 -0.70
N GLN A 72 9.68 19.61 -1.02
CA GLN A 72 8.64 19.92 -0.04
C GLN A 72 7.37 19.09 -0.27
N VAL A 73 6.62 18.91 0.81
CA VAL A 73 5.29 18.28 0.80
C VAL A 73 4.23 19.38 0.79
N SER A 74 3.24 19.23 -0.08
CA SER A 74 2.08 20.12 -0.17
C SER A 74 0.78 19.33 -0.10
N ASP A 75 -0.20 19.84 0.63
CA ASP A 75 -1.57 19.29 0.64
C ASP A 75 -2.25 19.70 -0.68
N VAL A 76 -2.84 18.72 -1.38
CA VAL A 76 -3.57 18.97 -2.64
C VAL A 76 -5.06 18.70 -2.53
N GLY A 77 -5.50 18.10 -1.44
CA GLY A 77 -6.91 17.89 -1.15
C GLY A 77 -7.16 17.21 0.20
N ASN A 78 -8.38 17.35 0.68
CA ASN A 78 -8.86 16.68 1.86
C ASN A 78 -10.23 16.08 1.58
N ILE A 79 -10.33 14.76 1.67
CA ILE A 79 -11.55 13.98 1.46
C ILE A 79 -12.24 13.83 2.81
N ASN A 80 -13.54 14.08 2.85
CA ASN A 80 -14.34 13.85 4.05
C ASN A 80 -14.61 12.36 4.24
N VAL A 81 -13.72 11.69 4.93
CA VAL A 81 -13.74 10.23 5.16
C VAL A 81 -14.29 9.86 6.52
N LYS A 82 -14.87 8.67 6.62
CA LYS A 82 -15.18 8.03 7.91
C LYS A 82 -13.95 7.26 8.38
N GLU A 83 -13.14 7.91 9.22
CA GLU A 83 -11.95 7.28 9.80
C GLU A 83 -12.33 6.59 11.12
N VAL A 84 -12.38 5.27 11.11
CA VAL A 84 -12.62 4.42 12.30
C VAL A 84 -11.72 3.19 12.19
N SER A 85 -10.77 3.05 13.10
CA SER A 85 -9.81 1.93 13.14
C SER A 85 -9.02 1.79 11.81
N GLU A 86 -9.37 0.85 10.93
CA GLU A 86 -8.69 0.63 9.64
C GLU A 86 -9.29 1.41 8.48
N SER A 87 -10.48 2.00 8.67
CA SER A 87 -11.16 2.76 7.62
C SER A 87 -10.61 4.19 7.48
N GLY A 88 -10.93 4.87 6.39
CA GLY A 88 -10.46 6.21 6.10
C GLY A 88 -10.13 6.40 4.62
N LEU A 89 -9.18 7.28 4.30
CA LEU A 89 -8.60 7.40 2.96
C LEU A 89 -7.48 6.37 2.81
N LEU A 90 -7.62 5.44 1.88
CA LEU A 90 -6.76 4.29 1.72
C LEU A 90 -5.95 4.40 0.41
N GLY A 91 -6.36 3.71 -0.63
CA GLY A 91 -5.61 3.58 -1.86
C GLY A 91 -5.63 4.82 -2.76
N ILE A 92 -4.55 4.97 -3.51
CA ILE A 92 -4.42 5.94 -4.60
C ILE A 92 -3.75 5.28 -5.80
N THR A 93 -4.19 5.64 -7.00
CA THR A 93 -3.46 5.35 -8.24
C THR A 93 -3.65 6.47 -9.26
N VAL A 94 -2.71 6.58 -10.19
CA VAL A 94 -2.68 7.61 -11.22
C VAL A 94 -3.16 7.00 -12.54
N ASP A 95 -3.98 7.74 -13.29
CA ASP A 95 -4.46 7.28 -14.59
C ASP A 95 -3.27 7.05 -15.56
N PRO A 96 -3.22 5.96 -16.31
CA PRO A 96 -2.19 5.75 -17.34
C PRO A 96 -2.12 6.86 -18.39
N ASP A 97 -3.22 7.58 -18.64
CA ASP A 97 -3.30 8.75 -19.52
C ASP A 97 -3.24 10.09 -18.77
N TYR A 98 -2.65 10.14 -17.58
CA TYR A 98 -2.63 11.32 -16.70
C TYR A 98 -2.18 12.61 -17.42
N ASN A 99 -1.18 12.53 -18.28
CA ASN A 99 -0.70 13.69 -19.06
C ASN A 99 -1.79 14.35 -19.93
N LYS A 100 -2.85 13.58 -20.31
CA LYS A 100 -3.97 14.09 -21.10
C LYS A 100 -5.14 14.53 -20.23
N ASN A 101 -5.43 13.81 -19.14
CA ASN A 101 -6.67 13.94 -18.39
C ASN A 101 -6.50 14.41 -16.94
N GLN A 102 -5.28 14.29 -16.38
CA GLN A 102 -4.93 14.65 -15.00
C GLN A 102 -5.77 13.89 -13.95
N TYR A 103 -6.21 12.67 -14.29
CA TYR A 103 -7.01 11.86 -13.40
C TYR A 103 -6.15 11.07 -12.40
N ILE A 104 -6.64 11.03 -11.16
CA ILE A 104 -6.25 10.08 -10.12
C ILE A 104 -7.48 9.37 -9.59
N TYR A 105 -7.29 8.21 -8.99
CA TYR A 105 -8.35 7.43 -8.39
C TYR A 105 -8.02 7.21 -6.92
N LEU A 106 -9.03 7.36 -6.07
CA LEU A 106 -8.93 7.17 -4.63
C LEU A 106 -9.92 6.10 -4.17
N TYR A 107 -9.48 5.25 -3.25
CA TYR A 107 -10.34 4.35 -2.50
C TYR A 107 -10.44 4.86 -1.05
N TYR A 108 -11.64 5.01 -0.55
CA TYR A 108 -11.86 5.51 0.80
C TYR A 108 -13.22 5.09 1.38
N THR A 109 -13.33 5.14 2.69
CA THR A 109 -14.60 4.95 3.41
C THR A 109 -15.32 6.28 3.49
N SER A 110 -16.47 6.38 2.80
CA SER A 110 -17.31 7.58 2.84
C SER A 110 -18.12 7.65 4.13
N GLN A 111 -18.67 8.82 4.45
CA GLN A 111 -19.46 9.01 5.67
C GLN A 111 -20.73 8.13 5.71
N ASN A 112 -21.36 7.88 4.56
CA ASN A 112 -22.68 7.27 4.50
C ASN A 112 -22.80 6.03 3.60
N ASN A 113 -21.87 5.85 2.64
CA ASN A 113 -22.04 4.89 1.53
C ASN A 113 -21.04 3.72 1.57
N GLY A 114 -20.45 3.42 2.71
CA GLY A 114 -19.42 2.38 2.80
C GLY A 114 -18.12 2.78 2.11
N ASN A 115 -17.36 1.79 1.66
CA ASN A 115 -16.17 2.04 0.87
C ASN A 115 -16.55 2.39 -0.57
N GLN A 116 -15.76 3.25 -1.20
CA GLN A 116 -15.99 3.66 -2.59
C GLN A 116 -14.70 3.96 -3.34
N VAL A 117 -14.78 3.89 -4.66
CA VAL A 117 -13.75 4.35 -5.59
C VAL A 117 -14.26 5.60 -6.29
N SER A 118 -13.53 6.69 -6.16
CA SER A 118 -13.81 7.94 -6.86
C SER A 118 -12.63 8.35 -7.73
N ARG A 119 -12.93 8.95 -8.88
CA ARG A 119 -11.97 9.60 -9.77
C ARG A 119 -12.00 11.10 -9.54
N PHE A 120 -10.82 11.70 -9.46
CA PHE A 120 -10.60 13.13 -9.31
C PHE A 120 -9.70 13.66 -10.41
N GLN A 121 -9.70 14.98 -10.60
CA GLN A 121 -8.67 15.67 -11.38
C GLN A 121 -7.76 16.47 -10.45
N ILE A 122 -6.47 16.55 -10.80
CA ILE A 122 -5.54 17.50 -10.18
C ILE A 122 -5.40 18.70 -11.09
N LYS A 123 -5.90 19.86 -10.63
CA LYS A 123 -5.77 21.14 -11.32
C LYS A 123 -5.14 22.19 -10.42
N ASN A 124 -4.04 22.82 -10.88
CA ASN A 124 -3.32 23.81 -10.08
C ASN A 124 -2.97 23.30 -8.66
N ASN A 125 -2.49 22.04 -8.56
CA ASN A 125 -2.19 21.35 -7.31
C ASN A 125 -3.39 21.22 -6.35
N ASN A 126 -4.62 21.17 -6.87
CA ASN A 126 -5.82 20.94 -6.07
C ASN A 126 -6.63 19.79 -6.64
N LEU A 127 -7.20 18.97 -5.75
CA LEU A 127 -8.20 17.96 -6.11
C LEU A 127 -9.50 18.63 -6.51
N THR A 128 -10.02 18.26 -7.66
CA THR A 128 -11.26 18.82 -8.23
C THR A 128 -12.05 17.73 -8.94
N ASN A 129 -13.32 18.01 -9.26
CA ASN A 129 -14.16 17.20 -10.16
C ASN A 129 -14.28 15.72 -9.73
N GLU A 130 -14.69 15.49 -8.48
CA GLU A 130 -15.00 14.15 -8.02
C GLU A 130 -16.09 13.49 -8.86
N THR A 131 -15.84 12.24 -9.24
CA THR A 131 -16.83 11.34 -9.84
C THR A 131 -16.74 10.00 -9.11
N VAL A 132 -17.80 9.61 -8.42
CA VAL A 132 -17.89 8.27 -7.82
C VAL A 132 -18.09 7.26 -8.94
N LEU A 133 -17.17 6.30 -9.05
CA LEU A 133 -17.19 5.24 -10.07
C LEU A 133 -17.79 3.95 -9.54
N LEU A 134 -17.51 3.62 -8.29
CA LEU A 134 -18.06 2.45 -7.61
C LEU A 134 -18.28 2.80 -6.13
N GLY A 135 -19.48 2.66 -5.64
CA GLY A 135 -19.86 2.90 -4.24
C GLY A 135 -20.49 1.67 -3.60
N ASN A 136 -20.95 1.83 -2.36
CA ASN A 136 -21.65 0.79 -1.59
C ASN A 136 -20.83 -0.51 -1.42
N ILE A 137 -19.50 -0.42 -1.47
CA ILE A 137 -18.65 -1.55 -1.09
C ILE A 137 -18.78 -1.71 0.43
N PRO A 138 -19.08 -2.91 0.95
CA PRO A 138 -19.19 -3.13 2.39
C PRO A 138 -17.97 -2.62 3.15
N SER A 139 -18.20 -1.97 4.29
CA SER A 139 -17.15 -1.38 5.13
C SER A 139 -17.44 -1.59 6.60
N SER A 140 -16.38 -1.68 7.40
CA SER A 140 -16.46 -1.68 8.85
C SER A 140 -15.21 -1.04 9.47
N GLY A 141 -15.06 -1.12 10.79
CA GLY A 141 -13.82 -0.72 11.46
C GLY A 141 -12.61 -1.59 11.12
N ILE A 142 -12.81 -2.74 10.46
CA ILE A 142 -11.76 -3.70 10.07
C ILE A 142 -12.03 -4.22 8.66
N HIS A 143 -11.00 -4.79 8.03
CA HIS A 143 -11.05 -5.52 6.77
C HIS A 143 -11.70 -4.71 5.62
N ASN A 144 -11.16 -3.54 5.36
CA ASN A 144 -11.65 -2.69 4.28
C ASN A 144 -10.92 -2.91 2.94
N GLY A 145 -9.87 -3.74 2.90
CA GLY A 145 -9.01 -3.87 1.73
C GLY A 145 -8.33 -2.55 1.40
N GLY A 146 -8.64 -1.98 0.24
CA GLY A 146 -8.35 -0.58 -0.08
C GLY A 146 -7.22 -0.34 -1.07
N ARG A 147 -6.50 -1.36 -1.53
CA ARG A 147 -5.47 -1.18 -2.56
C ARG A 147 -6.13 -1.05 -3.93
N ILE A 148 -5.75 -0.01 -4.66
CA ILE A 148 -6.16 0.18 -6.06
C ILE A 148 -4.94 0.37 -6.94
N LYS A 149 -4.93 -0.27 -8.11
CA LYS A 149 -3.82 -0.18 -9.05
C LYS A 149 -4.28 -0.53 -10.47
N PHE A 150 -3.74 0.15 -11.47
CA PHE A 150 -3.94 -0.25 -12.86
C PHE A 150 -3.09 -1.47 -13.19
N GLY A 151 -3.72 -2.48 -13.79
CA GLY A 151 -3.04 -3.64 -14.32
C GLY A 151 -2.42 -3.39 -15.70
N PRO A 152 -1.59 -4.32 -16.19
CA PRO A 152 -0.99 -4.23 -17.52
C PRO A 152 -2.01 -4.16 -18.67
N ASP A 153 -3.22 -4.63 -18.42
CA ASP A 153 -4.38 -4.56 -19.34
C ASP A 153 -5.11 -3.21 -19.35
N GLY A 154 -4.61 -2.23 -18.58
CA GLY A 154 -5.19 -0.90 -18.45
C GLY A 154 -6.51 -0.84 -17.68
N LYS A 155 -6.89 -1.93 -16.97
CA LYS A 155 -8.05 -1.95 -16.09
C LYS A 155 -7.65 -1.59 -14.66
N LEU A 156 -8.59 -1.04 -13.91
CA LEU A 156 -8.42 -0.74 -12.50
C LEU A 156 -8.80 -1.95 -11.65
N TYR A 157 -7.84 -2.44 -10.87
CA TYR A 157 -8.02 -3.51 -9.89
C TYR A 157 -8.14 -2.91 -8.50
N ILE A 158 -9.08 -3.46 -7.71
CA ILE A 158 -9.44 -2.96 -6.38
C ILE A 158 -9.50 -4.14 -5.42
N THR A 159 -8.81 -4.06 -4.29
CA THR A 159 -8.92 -5.04 -3.23
C THR A 159 -9.99 -4.61 -2.23
N THR A 160 -10.86 -5.54 -1.83
CA THR A 160 -11.89 -5.32 -0.81
C THR A 160 -11.82 -6.40 0.26
N GLY A 161 -11.92 -6.02 1.52
CA GLY A 161 -12.01 -6.99 2.62
C GLY A 161 -13.45 -7.49 2.82
N ASP A 162 -13.60 -8.50 3.66
CA ASP A 162 -14.90 -9.08 4.03
C ASP A 162 -15.73 -8.16 4.94
N ALA A 163 -15.17 -7.02 5.37
CA ALA A 163 -15.78 -6.08 6.30
C ALA A 163 -16.20 -6.69 7.66
N GLY A 164 -15.61 -7.85 8.01
CA GLY A 164 -15.96 -8.62 9.21
C GLY A 164 -17.20 -9.49 9.06
N ASP A 165 -17.75 -9.62 7.86
CA ASP A 165 -18.83 -10.53 7.49
C ASP A 165 -18.29 -11.61 6.54
N GLU A 166 -17.64 -12.61 7.12
CA GLU A 166 -16.87 -13.63 6.42
C GLU A 166 -17.64 -14.34 5.29
N PRO A 167 -18.93 -14.72 5.42
CA PRO A 167 -19.69 -15.36 4.35
C PRO A 167 -19.76 -14.55 3.06
N LEU A 168 -19.69 -13.21 3.13
CA LEU A 168 -19.73 -12.34 1.94
C LEU A 168 -18.56 -12.61 0.99
N ALA A 169 -17.43 -13.14 1.50
CA ALA A 169 -16.28 -13.46 0.66
C ALA A 169 -16.61 -14.53 -0.39
N GLN A 170 -17.50 -15.47 -0.11
CA GLN A 170 -17.92 -16.53 -1.03
C GLN A 170 -19.12 -16.13 -1.92
N ASP A 171 -19.85 -15.06 -1.60
CA ASP A 171 -20.95 -14.57 -2.43
C ASP A 171 -20.41 -13.73 -3.60
N ILE A 172 -20.47 -14.25 -4.82
CA ILE A 172 -20.01 -13.58 -6.04
C ILE A 172 -20.85 -12.33 -6.41
N ASN A 173 -22.00 -12.11 -5.78
CA ASN A 173 -22.80 -10.90 -5.95
C ASN A 173 -22.44 -9.80 -4.93
N SER A 174 -21.68 -10.15 -3.89
CA SER A 174 -21.13 -9.20 -2.94
C SER A 174 -19.83 -8.59 -3.45
N LEU A 175 -19.59 -7.31 -3.11
CA LEU A 175 -18.31 -6.63 -3.35
C LEU A 175 -17.30 -6.81 -2.20
N ALA A 176 -17.67 -7.50 -1.12
CA ALA A 176 -16.81 -7.75 0.04
C ALA A 176 -15.96 -9.01 -0.15
N GLY A 177 -14.70 -8.99 0.32
CA GLY A 177 -13.79 -10.14 0.24
C GLY A 177 -13.43 -10.52 -1.19
N LYS A 178 -13.04 -9.53 -2.00
CA LYS A 178 -12.83 -9.67 -3.46
C LYS A 178 -11.57 -8.95 -3.92
N ILE A 179 -11.09 -9.37 -5.08
CA ILE A 179 -10.39 -8.47 -5.98
C ILE A 179 -11.39 -8.11 -7.08
N LEU A 180 -11.69 -6.82 -7.21
CA LEU A 180 -12.59 -6.29 -8.23
C LEU A 180 -11.77 -5.77 -9.42
N ARG A 181 -12.39 -5.72 -10.61
CA ARG A 181 -11.78 -5.17 -11.83
C ARG A 181 -12.80 -4.37 -12.60
N MET A 182 -12.44 -3.13 -12.99
CA MET A 182 -13.30 -2.24 -13.75
C MET A 182 -12.54 -1.42 -14.81
N ASN A 183 -13.26 -0.88 -15.76
CA ASN A 183 -12.75 0.10 -16.71
C ASN A 183 -12.47 1.44 -16.02
N LYS A 184 -11.65 2.31 -16.64
CA LYS A 184 -11.31 3.65 -16.13
C LYS A 184 -12.52 4.57 -15.93
N ASP A 185 -13.61 4.30 -16.62
CA ASP A 185 -14.87 5.06 -16.52
C ASP A 185 -15.85 4.50 -15.49
N GLY A 186 -15.49 3.39 -14.82
CA GLY A 186 -16.31 2.72 -13.84
C GLY A 186 -17.20 1.60 -14.42
N SER A 187 -17.22 1.41 -15.74
CA SER A 187 -17.99 0.32 -16.35
C SER A 187 -17.35 -1.06 -16.11
N ILE A 188 -18.18 -2.11 -16.19
CA ILE A 188 -17.73 -3.50 -16.04
C ILE A 188 -17.03 -3.93 -17.34
N PRO A 189 -15.81 -4.48 -17.29
CA PRO A 189 -15.16 -5.10 -18.45
C PRO A 189 -15.96 -6.29 -18.96
N GLU A 190 -16.15 -6.40 -20.28
CA GLU A 190 -16.91 -7.48 -20.91
C GLU A 190 -16.32 -8.87 -20.64
N ASP A 191 -15.01 -8.92 -20.44
CA ASP A 191 -14.27 -10.14 -20.16
C ASP A 191 -14.14 -10.46 -18.66
N ASN A 192 -14.84 -9.78 -17.76
CA ASN A 192 -14.88 -10.17 -16.35
C ASN A 192 -15.56 -11.54 -16.17
N PRO A 193 -15.04 -12.40 -15.26
CA PRO A 193 -15.41 -13.83 -15.23
C PRO A 193 -16.87 -14.09 -14.85
N PHE A 194 -17.51 -13.15 -14.13
CA PHE A 194 -18.88 -13.33 -13.62
C PHE A 194 -19.88 -12.33 -14.17
N GLY A 195 -19.50 -11.52 -15.16
CA GLY A 195 -20.36 -10.48 -15.73
C GLY A 195 -20.63 -9.31 -14.77
N ASN A 196 -19.87 -9.19 -13.69
CA ASN A 196 -19.93 -8.13 -12.70
C ASN A 196 -18.49 -7.61 -12.40
N TYR A 197 -18.30 -6.83 -11.33
CA TYR A 197 -16.98 -6.31 -10.98
C TYR A 197 -16.00 -7.34 -10.42
N VAL A 198 -16.46 -8.51 -9.99
CA VAL A 198 -15.64 -9.53 -9.33
C VAL A 198 -14.64 -10.15 -10.32
N TYR A 199 -13.34 -10.07 -9.99
CA TYR A 199 -12.26 -10.71 -10.72
C TYR A 199 -11.81 -12.01 -10.04
N SER A 200 -11.68 -12.01 -8.71
CA SER A 200 -11.48 -13.18 -7.86
C SER A 200 -12.21 -13.00 -6.52
N TYR A 201 -12.47 -14.09 -5.81
CA TYR A 201 -13.27 -14.09 -4.61
C TYR A 201 -12.75 -15.06 -3.53
N GLY A 202 -13.40 -15.08 -2.37
CA GLY A 202 -12.94 -15.89 -1.26
C GLY A 202 -11.72 -15.29 -0.56
N HIS A 203 -11.64 -13.96 -0.51
CA HIS A 203 -10.59 -13.21 0.18
C HIS A 203 -11.08 -12.69 1.53
N ARG A 204 -10.16 -12.63 2.52
CA ARG A 204 -10.44 -12.04 3.82
C ARG A 204 -10.19 -10.54 3.85
N ASN A 205 -8.94 -10.12 3.65
CA ASN A 205 -8.56 -8.70 3.67
C ASN A 205 -7.27 -8.46 2.88
N PRO A 206 -7.33 -8.52 1.54
CA PRO A 206 -6.18 -8.22 0.70
C PRO A 206 -5.88 -6.73 0.73
N GLN A 207 -4.61 -6.34 0.98
CA GLN A 207 -4.16 -4.95 1.07
C GLN A 207 -3.04 -4.57 0.10
N GLY A 208 -2.57 -5.50 -0.70
CA GLY A 208 -1.55 -5.25 -1.71
C GLY A 208 -1.79 -6.02 -2.98
N ILE A 209 -1.48 -5.41 -4.13
CA ILE A 209 -1.47 -6.06 -5.45
C ILE A 209 -0.28 -5.56 -6.27
N THR A 210 0.31 -6.45 -7.04
CA THR A 210 1.39 -6.14 -7.97
C THR A 210 1.43 -7.14 -9.13
N TRP A 211 2.20 -6.83 -10.17
CA TRP A 211 2.37 -7.70 -11.33
C TRP A 211 3.85 -7.90 -11.64
N ASP A 212 4.19 -9.12 -12.02
CA ASP A 212 5.34 -9.38 -12.86
C ASP A 212 4.90 -9.23 -14.33
N THR A 213 5.26 -8.12 -14.94
CA THR A 213 4.85 -7.81 -16.32
C THR A 213 5.57 -8.66 -17.35
N SER A 214 6.64 -9.38 -16.98
CA SER A 214 7.40 -10.23 -17.89
C SER A 214 6.68 -11.55 -18.20
N ASN A 215 5.95 -12.08 -17.21
CA ASN A 215 5.20 -13.34 -17.32
C ASN A 215 3.67 -13.18 -17.13
N GLY A 216 3.21 -11.96 -16.80
CA GLY A 216 1.79 -11.61 -16.64
C GLY A 216 1.17 -12.07 -15.32
N LEU A 217 1.97 -12.54 -14.36
CA LEU A 217 1.44 -12.99 -13.08
C LEU A 217 1.06 -11.79 -12.21
N MET A 218 -0.11 -11.89 -11.59
CA MET A 218 -0.60 -10.97 -10.58
C MET A 218 -0.41 -11.59 -9.20
N TYR A 219 0.11 -10.80 -8.26
CA TYR A 219 0.28 -11.21 -6.87
C TYR A 219 -0.52 -10.30 -5.95
N ALA A 220 -1.05 -10.88 -4.87
CA ALA A 220 -1.70 -10.14 -3.79
C ALA A 220 -1.15 -10.56 -2.44
N SER A 221 -1.13 -9.61 -1.51
CA SER A 221 -0.85 -9.85 -0.09
C SER A 221 -2.13 -9.71 0.70
N GLU A 222 -2.37 -10.66 1.63
CA GLU A 222 -3.64 -10.79 2.32
C GLU A 222 -3.45 -11.10 3.80
N HIS A 223 -4.21 -10.41 4.66
CA HIS A 223 -4.25 -10.68 6.09
C HIS A 223 -5.07 -11.93 6.42
N GLY A 224 -4.46 -12.89 7.08
CA GLY A 224 -5.15 -13.99 7.76
C GLY A 224 -5.80 -13.54 9.09
N PRO A 225 -6.49 -14.46 9.82
CA PRO A 225 -7.13 -14.13 11.10
C PRO A 225 -6.12 -13.90 12.23
N THR A 226 -5.42 -14.93 12.63
CA THR A 226 -4.30 -14.87 13.58
C THR A 226 -3.22 -15.76 13.01
N ARG A 227 -2.14 -15.20 12.51
CA ARG A 227 -1.25 -15.89 11.57
C ARG A 227 -1.99 -16.22 10.27
N ASN A 228 -1.48 -17.16 9.47
CA ASN A 228 -2.05 -17.58 8.20
C ASN A 228 -2.26 -16.41 7.24
N ASP A 229 -1.35 -15.41 7.31
CA ASP A 229 -1.27 -14.36 6.30
C ASP A 229 -0.75 -14.96 4.99
N GLU A 230 -1.22 -14.45 3.84
CA GLU A 230 -0.97 -15.09 2.56
C GLU A 230 -0.36 -14.16 1.52
N ILE A 231 0.46 -14.74 0.66
CA ILE A 231 0.79 -14.18 -0.65
C ILE A 231 0.18 -15.09 -1.70
N ASN A 232 -0.66 -14.54 -2.53
CA ASN A 232 -1.44 -15.26 -3.53
C ASN A 232 -1.02 -14.89 -4.94
N ILE A 233 -0.98 -15.88 -5.85
CA ILE A 233 -1.00 -15.64 -7.30
C ILE A 233 -2.46 -15.55 -7.70
N ILE A 234 -2.86 -14.41 -8.28
CA ILE A 234 -4.27 -14.13 -8.55
C ILE A 234 -4.66 -14.58 -9.95
N GLU A 235 -5.66 -15.44 -10.01
CA GLU A 235 -6.24 -15.98 -11.23
C GLU A 235 -7.64 -15.41 -11.47
N LYS A 236 -7.95 -15.17 -12.74
CA LYS A 236 -9.27 -14.72 -13.18
C LYS A 236 -10.35 -15.76 -12.84
N GLY A 237 -11.36 -15.38 -12.06
CA GLY A 237 -12.41 -16.27 -11.59
C GLY A 237 -12.02 -17.17 -10.42
N GLY A 238 -10.79 -17.03 -9.88
CA GLY A 238 -10.29 -17.87 -8.81
C GLY A 238 -11.01 -17.68 -7.48
N ASN A 239 -11.18 -18.78 -6.74
CA ASN A 239 -11.68 -18.83 -5.37
C ASN A 239 -10.52 -19.15 -4.41
N TYR A 240 -10.24 -18.24 -3.46
CA TYR A 240 -9.14 -18.36 -2.48
C TYR A 240 -9.60 -18.94 -1.15
N GLY A 241 -10.87 -19.33 -1.05
CA GLY A 241 -11.39 -20.23 -0.03
C GLY A 241 -11.83 -19.60 1.28
N TRP A 242 -11.47 -18.35 1.60
CA TRP A 242 -11.94 -17.70 2.83
C TRP A 242 -13.48 -17.65 2.88
N PRO A 243 -14.15 -17.96 4.01
CA PRO A 243 -13.59 -18.41 5.31
C PRO A 243 -13.47 -19.93 5.44
N ILE A 244 -13.76 -20.71 4.42
CA ILE A 244 -13.88 -22.18 4.46
C ILE A 244 -12.52 -22.83 4.61
N VAL A 245 -11.51 -22.31 3.90
CA VAL A 245 -10.10 -22.74 4.02
C VAL A 245 -9.20 -21.55 4.24
N GLN A 246 -8.03 -21.80 4.78
CA GLN A 246 -6.94 -20.83 4.99
C GLN A 246 -5.63 -21.52 4.67
N CYS A 247 -4.70 -20.81 4.05
CA CYS A 247 -3.39 -21.35 3.70
C CYS A 247 -3.45 -22.62 2.84
N ASP A 248 -2.71 -23.63 3.26
CA ASP A 248 -2.61 -24.89 2.53
C ASP A 248 -3.92 -25.65 2.58
N ASN A 249 -4.49 -25.84 1.43
CA ASN A 249 -5.73 -26.54 1.20
C ASN A 249 -5.42 -27.85 0.45
N THR A 250 -6.07 -28.93 0.87
CA THR A 250 -5.87 -30.26 0.27
C THR A 250 -6.89 -30.58 -0.83
N THR A 251 -7.75 -29.62 -1.20
CA THR A 251 -8.78 -29.83 -2.21
C THR A 251 -8.50 -29.00 -3.45
N ASP A 252 -8.79 -29.50 -4.66
CA ASP A 252 -8.67 -28.77 -5.92
C ASP A 252 -9.75 -27.70 -6.10
N GLN A 253 -10.62 -27.49 -5.10
CA GLN A 253 -11.72 -26.53 -5.17
C GLN A 253 -11.28 -25.08 -4.97
N TYR A 254 -10.17 -24.86 -4.24
CA TYR A 254 -9.67 -23.54 -3.90
C TYR A 254 -8.22 -23.38 -4.36
N ILE A 255 -7.83 -22.14 -4.67
CA ILE A 255 -6.46 -21.83 -5.07
C ILE A 255 -5.59 -21.70 -3.82
N ASN A 256 -4.50 -22.46 -3.78
CA ASN A 256 -3.53 -22.39 -2.69
C ASN A 256 -2.68 -21.11 -2.77
N SER A 257 -2.29 -20.62 -1.60
CA SER A 257 -1.36 -19.50 -1.51
C SER A 257 0.04 -19.86 -2.05
N LEU A 258 0.73 -18.89 -2.65
CA LEU A 258 2.16 -19.00 -2.98
C LEU A 258 3.02 -19.10 -1.72
N ARG A 259 2.61 -18.38 -0.66
CA ARG A 259 3.22 -18.41 0.67
C ARG A 259 2.16 -18.19 1.74
N CYS A 260 2.16 -19.06 2.73
CA CYS A 260 1.40 -18.89 3.97
C CYS A 260 2.34 -18.62 5.15
N PHE A 261 2.12 -17.53 5.88
CA PHE A 261 2.84 -17.19 7.11
C PHE A 261 2.08 -17.73 8.32
N ASN A 262 2.23 -19.04 8.59
CA ASN A 262 1.58 -19.70 9.74
C ASN A 262 2.47 -19.71 10.99
N GLU A 263 3.75 -19.39 10.86
CA GLU A 263 4.71 -19.35 11.96
C GLU A 263 4.55 -18.10 12.84
N PHE A 264 4.20 -16.98 12.23
CA PHE A 264 4.01 -15.68 12.88
C PHE A 264 2.98 -14.84 12.12
N THR A 265 2.52 -13.74 12.71
CA THR A 265 1.64 -12.77 12.04
C THR A 265 2.49 -11.68 11.40
N LEU A 266 2.52 -11.62 10.09
CA LEU A 266 3.15 -10.55 9.32
C LEU A 266 2.22 -9.33 9.23
N ALA A 267 0.91 -9.58 9.04
CA ALA A 267 -0.11 -8.60 8.66
C ALA A 267 0.34 -7.82 7.40
N PRO A 268 0.44 -8.50 6.24
CA PRO A 268 1.04 -7.94 5.04
C PRO A 268 0.13 -6.88 4.40
N SER A 269 0.69 -5.73 4.03
CA SER A 269 -0.05 -4.66 3.38
C SER A 269 0.47 -4.41 1.96
N GLY A 270 1.25 -3.37 1.70
CA GLY A 270 1.79 -3.13 0.37
C GLY A 270 2.66 -4.27 -0.14
N ILE A 271 2.63 -4.50 -1.45
CA ILE A 271 3.49 -5.46 -2.15
C ILE A 271 3.98 -4.84 -3.47
N ALA A 272 5.27 -5.02 -3.77
CA ALA A 272 5.88 -4.63 -5.03
C ALA A 272 6.67 -5.78 -5.63
N PHE A 273 6.60 -5.94 -6.95
CA PHE A 273 7.49 -6.82 -7.70
C PHE A 273 8.67 -6.00 -8.22
N TYR A 274 9.87 -6.44 -7.93
CA TYR A 274 11.10 -5.84 -8.41
C TYR A 274 12.25 -6.87 -8.44
N GLU A 275 13.01 -6.89 -9.52
CA GLU A 275 14.18 -7.78 -9.69
C GLU A 275 13.91 -9.24 -9.28
N ASN A 276 12.89 -9.83 -9.90
CA ASN A 276 12.47 -11.21 -9.65
C ASN A 276 12.17 -11.53 -8.18
N SER A 277 11.74 -10.53 -7.43
CA SER A 277 11.39 -10.65 -6.02
C SER A 277 10.09 -9.92 -5.71
N LEU A 278 9.35 -10.42 -4.73
CA LEU A 278 8.25 -9.71 -4.12
C LEU A 278 8.76 -9.05 -2.84
N PHE A 279 8.56 -7.75 -2.73
CA PHE A 279 8.79 -7.00 -1.50
C PHE A 279 7.46 -6.78 -0.82
N VAL A 280 7.29 -7.32 0.38
CA VAL A 280 6.03 -7.35 1.13
C VAL A 280 6.20 -6.61 2.44
N THR A 281 5.36 -5.64 2.70
CA THR A 281 5.41 -4.90 3.97
C THR A 281 4.67 -5.65 5.07
N GLY A 282 5.21 -5.62 6.29
CA GLY A 282 4.60 -6.20 7.48
C GLY A 282 4.20 -5.13 8.49
N LEU A 283 2.89 -5.05 8.77
CA LEU A 283 2.38 -4.14 9.80
C LEU A 283 2.67 -4.68 11.20
N ARG A 284 2.27 -5.91 11.49
CA ARG A 284 2.54 -6.54 12.78
C ARG A 284 3.91 -7.19 12.83
N GLY A 285 4.40 -7.66 11.69
CA GLY A 285 5.75 -8.19 11.56
C GLY A 285 6.84 -7.10 11.68
N ASN A 286 6.48 -5.81 11.53
CA ASN A 286 7.40 -4.67 11.64
C ASN A 286 8.64 -4.81 10.74
N GLN A 287 8.45 -5.22 9.51
CA GLN A 287 9.54 -5.50 8.56
C GLN A 287 9.12 -5.25 7.11
N LEU A 288 10.09 -5.12 6.23
CA LEU A 288 9.95 -5.38 4.80
C LEU A 288 10.46 -6.79 4.54
N ARG A 289 9.66 -7.63 3.88
CA ARG A 289 10.06 -9.01 3.55
C ARG A 289 10.31 -9.14 2.07
N ARG A 290 11.49 -9.64 1.69
CA ARG A 290 11.81 -9.99 0.31
C ARG A 290 11.59 -11.48 0.11
N LEU A 291 10.81 -11.83 -0.91
CA LEU A 291 10.57 -13.20 -1.35
C LEU A 291 11.15 -13.34 -2.75
N VAL A 292 12.28 -14.02 -2.88
CA VAL A 292 12.94 -14.25 -4.16
C VAL A 292 12.22 -15.36 -4.91
N LEU A 293 11.82 -15.09 -6.14
CA LEU A 293 11.07 -16.03 -6.97
C LEU A 293 12.00 -16.83 -7.89
N ASP A 294 11.55 -18.01 -8.27
CA ASP A 294 12.16 -18.76 -9.37
C ASP A 294 11.84 -18.10 -10.73
N SER A 295 12.41 -18.59 -11.80
CA SER A 295 12.21 -18.03 -13.16
C SER A 295 10.76 -18.13 -13.66
N SER A 296 9.93 -18.97 -13.07
CA SER A 296 8.50 -19.07 -13.41
C SER A 296 7.64 -18.06 -12.66
N GLY A 297 8.15 -17.45 -11.60
CA GLY A 297 7.40 -16.59 -10.68
C GLY A 297 6.42 -17.34 -9.77
N LYS A 298 6.41 -18.69 -9.84
CA LYS A 298 5.42 -19.52 -9.13
C LYS A 298 5.98 -20.25 -7.92
N LYS A 299 7.24 -20.01 -7.58
CA LYS A 299 7.90 -20.62 -6.41
C LYS A 299 8.85 -19.63 -5.76
N ILE A 300 8.80 -19.57 -4.42
CA ILE A 300 9.76 -18.82 -3.62
C ILE A 300 10.99 -19.71 -3.38
N ILE A 301 12.18 -19.18 -3.69
CA ILE A 301 13.45 -19.89 -3.54
C ILE A 301 14.24 -19.41 -2.32
N SER A 302 14.01 -18.20 -1.85
CA SER A 302 14.56 -17.69 -0.59
C SER A 302 13.73 -16.53 -0.04
N GLU A 303 13.86 -16.26 1.25
CA GLU A 303 13.20 -15.18 1.96
C GLU A 303 14.23 -14.41 2.78
N GLU A 304 14.06 -13.08 2.83
CA GLU A 304 14.86 -12.18 3.64
C GLU A 304 13.96 -11.25 4.47
N GLU A 305 14.36 -11.01 5.71
CA GLU A 305 13.78 -10.01 6.58
C GLU A 305 14.62 -8.73 6.51
N LEU A 306 14.02 -7.62 6.13
CA LEU A 306 14.69 -6.34 5.90
C LEU A 306 14.01 -5.25 6.74
N PHE A 307 14.76 -4.24 7.16
CA PHE A 307 14.25 -3.03 7.81
C PHE A 307 13.32 -3.31 9.01
N ASN A 308 13.66 -4.27 9.85
CA ASN A 308 12.86 -4.68 11.02
C ASN A 308 12.89 -3.70 12.20
N ASN A 309 13.61 -2.59 12.08
CA ASN A 309 13.75 -1.54 13.10
C ASN A 309 12.86 -0.30 12.85
N LEU A 310 12.10 -0.28 11.75
CA LEU A 310 11.25 0.84 11.34
C LEU A 310 9.86 0.82 11.99
N GLY A 311 9.49 -0.28 12.64
CA GLY A 311 8.13 -0.51 13.12
C GLY A 311 7.21 -0.94 11.97
N ARG A 312 5.96 -0.52 12.03
CA ARG A 312 4.91 -0.89 11.07
C ARG A 312 5.17 -0.29 9.71
N ILE A 313 5.30 -1.12 8.68
CA ILE A 313 5.47 -0.68 7.29
C ILE A 313 4.16 -0.93 6.55
N ARG A 314 3.58 0.13 5.95
CA ARG A 314 2.25 0.10 5.32
C ARG A 314 2.32 -0.14 3.82
N ASP A 315 3.19 0.55 3.12
CA ASP A 315 3.24 0.49 1.67
C ASP A 315 4.65 0.32 1.15
N VAL A 316 4.76 -0.32 0.00
CA VAL A 316 5.99 -0.41 -0.80
C VAL A 316 5.64 -0.26 -2.27
N VAL A 317 6.37 0.60 -2.96
CA VAL A 317 6.21 0.87 -4.40
C VAL A 317 7.58 0.88 -5.05
N GLU A 318 7.71 0.19 -6.18
CA GLU A 318 8.87 0.35 -7.06
C GLU A 318 8.64 1.54 -7.99
N TYR A 319 9.65 2.39 -8.13
CA TYR A 319 9.66 3.48 -9.11
C TYR A 319 11.09 3.82 -9.56
N LYS A 320 11.35 3.71 -10.86
CA LYS A 320 12.65 4.04 -11.48
C LYS A 320 13.86 3.38 -10.81
N GLY A 321 13.73 2.10 -10.46
CA GLY A 321 14.80 1.30 -9.86
C GLY A 321 15.04 1.57 -8.37
N TYR A 322 14.09 2.21 -7.70
CA TYR A 322 14.08 2.38 -6.25
C TYR A 322 12.82 1.78 -5.65
N LEU A 323 12.92 1.28 -4.43
CA LEU A 323 11.76 0.99 -3.61
C LEU A 323 11.47 2.19 -2.70
N TYR A 324 10.20 2.52 -2.55
CA TYR A 324 9.72 3.53 -1.62
C TYR A 324 8.80 2.86 -0.61
N ILE A 325 9.09 3.01 0.67
CA ILE A 325 8.26 2.45 1.75
C ILE A 325 7.68 3.57 2.62
N ALA A 326 6.46 3.36 3.08
CA ALA A 326 5.79 4.23 4.05
C ALA A 326 5.61 3.51 5.38
N THR A 327 6.00 4.13 6.50
CA THR A 327 5.70 3.63 7.84
C THR A 327 4.27 3.97 8.26
N SER A 328 3.74 3.31 9.28
CA SER A 328 2.39 3.51 9.82
C SER A 328 2.37 3.28 11.34
N ASN A 329 3.32 3.93 12.03
CA ASN A 329 3.48 3.77 13.48
C ASN A 329 2.43 4.57 14.28
N SER A 330 1.82 5.58 13.63
CA SER A 330 0.78 6.44 14.21
C SER A 330 -0.65 5.91 14.00
N ASP A 331 -0.83 4.71 13.44
CA ASP A 331 -2.14 4.15 13.07
C ASP A 331 -3.01 3.67 14.26
N GLY A 332 -2.57 3.91 15.48
CA GLY A 332 -3.24 3.50 16.72
C GLY A 332 -2.85 2.09 17.19
N ARG A 333 -2.06 1.35 16.44
CA ARG A 333 -1.55 -0.02 16.76
C ARG A 333 -0.03 -0.07 16.82
N GLY A 334 0.66 0.99 16.39
CA GLY A 334 2.11 1.15 16.45
C GLY A 334 2.56 1.93 17.68
N VAL A 335 3.88 2.13 17.76
CA VAL A 335 4.53 2.98 18.77
C VAL A 335 5.33 4.04 18.01
N PRO A 336 4.75 5.22 17.75
CA PRO A 336 5.42 6.25 16.97
C PRO A 336 6.65 6.79 17.70
N LYS A 337 7.69 7.06 16.92
CA LYS A 337 8.95 7.70 17.35
C LYS A 337 9.00 9.12 16.80
N ILE A 338 9.91 9.94 17.30
CA ILE A 338 10.15 11.29 16.76
C ILE A 338 10.43 11.20 15.26
N GLY A 339 9.70 11.97 14.45
CA GLY A 339 9.79 12.00 13.00
C GLY A 339 8.91 10.96 12.28
N ASP A 340 8.20 10.09 13.02
CA ASP A 340 7.21 9.20 12.41
C ASP A 340 5.92 9.99 12.04
N ASP A 341 5.14 9.54 11.08
CA ASP A 341 5.47 8.50 10.11
C ASP A 341 6.34 9.08 9.00
N LYS A 342 6.96 8.21 8.22
CA LYS A 342 7.95 8.63 7.22
C LYS A 342 7.84 7.86 5.91
N ILE A 343 8.37 8.45 4.84
CA ILE A 343 8.65 7.75 3.59
C ILE A 343 10.15 7.63 3.42
N ILE A 344 10.59 6.44 3.06
CA ILE A 344 11.99 6.06 2.91
C ILE A 344 12.19 5.56 1.48
N ARG A 345 13.21 6.08 0.81
CA ARG A 345 13.68 5.61 -0.49
C ARG A 345 14.80 4.61 -0.29
N ILE A 346 14.72 3.48 -0.98
CA ILE A 346 15.68 2.37 -0.86
C ILE A 346 16.23 2.06 -2.25
N LYS A 347 17.54 1.97 -2.36
CA LYS A 347 18.24 1.46 -3.51
C LYS A 347 18.75 0.07 -3.19
N THR A 348 18.41 -0.92 -4.00
CA THR A 348 19.00 -2.26 -3.89
C THR A 348 20.48 -2.17 -4.28
N GLY A 349 21.37 -2.78 -3.50
CA GLY A 349 22.76 -2.97 -3.93
C GLY A 349 22.80 -4.00 -5.07
N ASN A 350 23.55 -3.70 -6.11
CA ASN A 350 23.83 -4.65 -7.18
C ASN A 350 24.69 -5.81 -6.65
#